data_1c990b4cbd26aa4721766cd7bb876a86
#
_entry.id   1c990b4cbd26aa4721766cd7bb876a86
#
_cell.length_a   1.000
_cell.length_b   1.000
_cell.length_c   1.000
_cell.angle_alpha   90.00
_cell.angle_beta   90.00
_cell.angle_gamma   90.00
#
_symmetry.space_group_name_H-M   'P 1'
#
loop_
_entity.id
_entity.type
_entity.pdbx_description
1 polymer ?
#
loop_
_entity_poly.entity_id
_entity_poly.type
_entity_poly.pdbx_seq_one_letter_code
_entity_poly.pdbx_strand_id
1 'polypeptide(L)'
;MFHLVEGARAEHDDIYRTLMQAGHKVACFAGMNVRGFAKPGSLFVGDPWSENGDAFPAELETYNRFISRNVREYSNTNSKLTLGDYTKFLKFMLARGLRLSTIRKLAAQLVTERTKDRRLSYRRAALLDLMQFDVFRWYYKRDQPSLATFFINSTAHLQHAYWRHHEPEAFAVKPSASEMAVYGDAVRFGYEAMDKLVGEFLELAERSGARLVFMTALSQQPFLKHEAKGGQKFYRLHDVERFLRQWEIGYTEVSPTMTNQYLIHFADEAQEQRARAQLAGFKLESGQSVIDIRTTTDGGLYFGCGLHSTIAAQTPVLHAPSGKQLKFGDLLYAIDVLKSGCHHPQGALWIAGGEGRIMPDNASILDVYPTILDMLGVEAPASGERRGISLLPQLAGAPAPARTEQMVA
;
A
#
# COMPACT_ATOMS: atom_id res chain seq x y z
N MET A 1 -4.39 -3.74 -12.03
CA MET A 1 -3.49 -4.63 -11.28
C MET A 1 -4.22 -5.46 -10.23
N PHE A 2 -5.22 -4.91 -9.53
CA PHE A 2 -5.98 -5.65 -8.50
C PHE A 2 -6.88 -6.74 -9.05
N HIS A 3 -7.46 -6.57 -10.23
CA HIS A 3 -8.38 -7.56 -10.84
C HIS A 3 -7.69 -8.80 -11.44
N LEU A 4 -6.41 -8.72 -11.81
CA LEU A 4 -5.64 -9.90 -12.25
C LEU A 4 -5.48 -10.96 -11.14
N VAL A 5 -5.72 -10.57 -9.89
CA VAL A 5 -5.53 -11.44 -8.73
C VAL A 5 -6.79 -12.27 -8.41
N GLU A 6 -7.99 -11.82 -8.80
CA GLU A 6 -9.23 -12.53 -8.47
C GLU A 6 -9.36 -13.88 -9.18
N GLY A 7 -9.01 -13.96 -10.47
CA GLY A 7 -8.95 -15.23 -11.19
C GLY A 7 -7.99 -16.22 -10.55
N ALA A 8 -6.74 -15.79 -10.28
CA ALA A 8 -5.75 -16.62 -9.61
C ALA A 8 -6.15 -17.00 -8.16
N ARG A 9 -6.86 -16.12 -7.45
CA ARG A 9 -7.39 -16.39 -6.10
C ARG A 9 -8.53 -17.42 -6.11
N ALA A 10 -9.30 -17.51 -7.18
CA ALA A 10 -10.37 -18.51 -7.31
C ALA A 10 -9.82 -19.92 -7.57
N GLU A 11 -8.66 -20.02 -8.21
CA GLU A 11 -8.03 -21.27 -8.63
C GLU A 11 -7.08 -21.87 -7.59
N HIS A 12 -6.51 -21.03 -6.70
CA HIS A 12 -5.48 -21.46 -5.76
C HIS A 12 -5.78 -20.99 -4.33
N ASP A 13 -5.58 -21.88 -3.37
CA ASP A 13 -5.61 -21.54 -1.95
C ASP A 13 -4.35 -20.73 -1.59
N ASP A 14 -4.55 -19.60 -0.90
CA ASP A 14 -3.46 -18.84 -0.30
C ASP A 14 -2.90 -19.54 0.94
N ILE A 15 -1.75 -19.11 1.41
CA ILE A 15 -1.07 -19.70 2.57
C ILE A 15 -1.96 -19.74 3.82
N TYR A 16 -2.79 -18.71 4.05
CA TYR A 16 -3.66 -18.64 5.21
C TYR A 16 -4.74 -19.72 5.15
N ARG A 17 -5.35 -19.93 3.98
CA ARG A 17 -6.39 -20.95 3.80
C ARG A 17 -5.82 -22.36 3.94
N THR A 18 -4.67 -22.61 3.32
CA THR A 18 -3.96 -23.89 3.45
C THR A 18 -3.68 -24.21 4.92
N LEU A 19 -3.13 -23.26 5.67
CA LEU A 19 -2.84 -23.46 7.09
C LEU A 19 -4.09 -23.59 7.94
N MET A 20 -5.15 -22.84 7.63
CA MET A 20 -6.43 -22.97 8.35
C MET A 20 -7.09 -24.33 8.09
N GLN A 21 -7.00 -24.88 6.87
CA GLN A 21 -7.48 -26.23 6.54
C GLN A 21 -6.70 -27.30 7.31
N ALA A 22 -5.40 -27.10 7.50
CA ALA A 22 -4.54 -27.95 8.34
C ALA A 22 -4.75 -27.72 9.86
N GLY A 23 -5.72 -26.91 10.29
CA GLY A 23 -6.05 -26.69 11.70
C GLY A 23 -5.26 -25.59 12.39
N HIS A 24 -4.37 -24.88 11.70
CA HIS A 24 -3.58 -23.79 12.27
C HIS A 24 -4.40 -22.51 12.47
N LYS A 25 -4.04 -21.74 13.50
CA LYS A 25 -4.48 -20.35 13.66
C LYS A 25 -3.55 -19.43 12.86
N VAL A 26 -4.11 -18.46 12.16
CA VAL A 26 -3.35 -17.53 11.33
C VAL A 26 -3.72 -16.08 11.63
N ALA A 27 -2.78 -15.17 11.43
CA ALA A 27 -2.99 -13.74 11.56
C ALA A 27 -2.46 -13.00 10.33
N CYS A 28 -3.29 -12.15 9.72
CA CYS A 28 -2.90 -11.25 8.66
C CYS A 28 -3.19 -9.82 9.09
N PHE A 29 -2.15 -9.00 9.20
CA PHE A 29 -2.26 -7.57 9.50
C PHE A 29 -1.82 -6.72 8.31
N ALA A 30 -2.81 -6.09 7.67
CA ALA A 30 -2.69 -5.20 6.53
C ALA A 30 -1.96 -5.80 5.31
N GLY A 31 -1.98 -7.14 5.17
CA GLY A 31 -1.40 -7.80 4.00
C GLY A 31 -2.10 -7.37 2.72
N MET A 32 -1.33 -6.87 1.74
CA MET A 32 -1.89 -6.39 0.48
C MET A 32 -2.45 -7.54 -0.34
N ASN A 33 -3.64 -7.32 -0.93
CA ASN A 33 -4.32 -8.28 -1.80
C ASN A 33 -4.62 -9.65 -1.15
N VAL A 34 -4.70 -9.72 0.15
CA VAL A 34 -5.12 -10.95 0.84
C VAL A 34 -6.64 -11.00 0.87
N ARG A 35 -7.20 -12.13 0.44
CA ARG A 35 -8.64 -12.38 0.54
C ARG A 35 -9.06 -12.57 2.00
N GLY A 36 -10.08 -11.81 2.44
CA GLY A 36 -10.59 -11.88 3.80
C GLY A 36 -10.96 -13.30 4.25
N PHE A 37 -10.71 -13.57 5.51
CA PHE A 37 -11.09 -14.83 6.17
C PHE A 37 -11.61 -14.56 7.59
N ALA A 38 -12.54 -15.41 8.03
CA ALA A 38 -13.13 -15.37 9.37
C ALA A 38 -13.16 -16.77 9.93
N LYS A 39 -12.19 -17.13 10.78
CA LYS A 39 -12.14 -18.41 11.48
C LYS A 39 -11.85 -18.15 12.96
N PRO A 40 -12.59 -18.78 13.90
CA PRO A 40 -12.31 -18.62 15.33
C PRO A 40 -10.84 -18.85 15.66
N GLY A 41 -10.24 -17.92 16.41
CA GLY A 41 -8.82 -17.95 16.78
C GLY A 41 -7.86 -17.44 15.71
N SER A 42 -8.34 -17.07 14.52
CA SER A 42 -7.55 -16.37 13.49
C SER A 42 -7.83 -14.87 13.53
N LEU A 43 -6.93 -14.07 12.91
CA LEU A 43 -7.01 -12.62 12.86
C LEU A 43 -6.86 -12.15 11.41
N PHE A 44 -7.71 -11.24 10.99
CA PHE A 44 -7.62 -10.59 9.70
C PHE A 44 -7.86 -9.09 9.81
N VAL A 45 -6.92 -8.33 9.30
CA VAL A 45 -7.06 -6.89 9.02
C VAL A 45 -6.65 -6.70 7.57
N GLY A 46 -7.59 -6.32 6.71
CA GLY A 46 -7.33 -6.04 5.30
C GLY A 46 -6.40 -4.85 5.11
N ASP A 47 -5.83 -4.73 3.92
CA ASP A 47 -5.11 -3.52 3.59
C ASP A 47 -6.07 -2.32 3.49
N PRO A 48 -5.60 -1.09 3.74
CA PRO A 48 -6.45 0.11 3.75
C PRO A 48 -7.15 0.42 2.42
N TRP A 49 -6.70 -0.19 1.33
CA TRP A 49 -7.23 0.01 -0.02
C TRP A 49 -8.20 -1.10 -0.46
N SER A 50 -8.34 -2.15 0.36
CA SER A 50 -9.27 -3.25 0.09
C SER A 50 -10.71 -2.71 0.07
N GLU A 51 -11.48 -3.10 -0.95
CA GLU A 51 -12.86 -2.64 -1.14
C GLU A 51 -13.77 -3.13 0.00
N ASN A 52 -13.56 -4.33 0.47
CA ASN A 52 -14.45 -4.99 1.43
C ASN A 52 -14.23 -4.57 2.89
N GLY A 53 -13.13 -3.86 3.19
CA GLY A 53 -12.85 -3.36 4.55
C GLY A 53 -12.92 -4.43 5.66
N ASP A 54 -12.79 -5.70 5.27
CA ASP A 54 -13.03 -6.84 6.15
C ASP A 54 -11.99 -6.90 7.28
N ALA A 55 -12.47 -7.17 8.47
CA ALA A 55 -11.64 -7.43 9.63
C ALA A 55 -12.27 -8.53 10.49
N PHE A 56 -11.44 -9.40 11.06
CA PHE A 56 -11.87 -10.45 11.96
C PHE A 56 -10.90 -10.59 13.15
N PRO A 57 -11.37 -10.72 14.39
CA PRO A 57 -12.78 -10.65 14.82
C PRO A 57 -13.40 -9.26 14.60
N ALA A 58 -14.73 -9.17 14.64
CA ALA A 58 -15.49 -7.97 14.30
C ALA A 58 -15.06 -6.70 15.08
N GLU A 59 -14.50 -6.85 16.27
CA GLU A 59 -13.95 -5.73 17.05
C GLU A 59 -12.83 -4.98 16.31
N LEU A 60 -12.08 -5.66 15.42
CA LEU A 60 -11.04 -5.06 14.57
C LEU A 60 -11.59 -4.15 13.45
N GLU A 61 -12.90 -4.24 13.15
CA GLU A 61 -13.53 -3.33 12.18
C GLU A 61 -13.38 -1.85 12.59
N THR A 62 -13.42 -1.55 13.90
CA THR A 62 -13.20 -0.18 14.39
C THR A 62 -11.83 0.35 13.98
N TYR A 63 -10.80 -0.48 14.09
CA TYR A 63 -9.45 -0.17 13.66
C TYR A 63 -9.37 -0.04 12.13
N ASN A 64 -9.78 -1.09 11.42
CA ASN A 64 -9.67 -1.16 9.97
C ASN A 64 -10.43 -0.01 9.27
N ARG A 65 -11.67 0.26 9.71
CA ARG A 65 -12.48 1.36 9.17
C ARG A 65 -11.83 2.73 9.39
N PHE A 66 -11.26 2.96 10.57
CA PHE A 66 -10.58 4.23 10.86
C PHE A 66 -9.34 4.41 9.97
N ILE A 67 -8.48 3.38 9.87
CA ILE A 67 -7.26 3.43 9.06
C ILE A 67 -7.60 3.56 7.58
N SER A 68 -8.52 2.76 7.07
CA SER A 68 -8.94 2.81 5.66
C SER A 68 -9.50 4.19 5.29
N ARG A 69 -10.36 4.77 6.14
CA ARG A 69 -10.85 6.13 5.92
C ARG A 69 -9.73 7.16 5.95
N ASN A 70 -8.83 7.09 6.92
CA ASN A 70 -7.71 8.05 7.02
C ASN A 70 -6.80 7.98 5.79
N VAL A 71 -6.45 6.77 5.33
CA VAL A 71 -5.64 6.57 4.13
C VAL A 71 -6.39 7.02 2.87
N ARG A 72 -7.69 6.74 2.77
CA ARG A 72 -8.53 7.18 1.65
C ARG A 72 -8.81 8.68 1.67
N GLU A 73 -8.93 9.32 2.84
CA GLU A 73 -9.05 10.79 2.98
C GLU A 73 -7.79 11.51 2.49
N TYR A 74 -6.63 10.95 2.74
CA TYR A 74 -5.40 11.45 2.12
C TYR A 74 -5.47 11.41 0.59
N SER A 75 -6.30 10.52 0.05
CA SER A 75 -6.55 10.34 -1.38
C SER A 75 -7.83 11.01 -1.87
N ASN A 76 -8.79 11.32 -0.98
CA ASN A 76 -10.12 11.83 -1.33
C ASN A 76 -10.73 12.62 -0.16
N THR A 77 -11.05 13.89 -0.37
CA THR A 77 -11.49 14.84 0.66
C THR A 77 -12.90 14.58 1.22
N ASN A 78 -13.64 13.60 0.72
CA ASN A 78 -15.07 13.43 1.01
C ASN A 78 -15.43 12.57 2.21
N SER A 79 -14.51 11.79 2.77
CA SER A 79 -14.80 10.94 3.93
C SER A 79 -14.24 11.51 5.24
N LYS A 80 -14.66 12.72 5.62
CA LYS A 80 -14.17 13.36 6.85
C LYS A 80 -14.47 12.53 8.08
N LEU A 81 -13.41 12.15 8.80
CA LEU A 81 -13.53 11.52 10.10
C LEU A 81 -14.16 12.48 11.10
N THR A 82 -15.16 12.01 11.82
CA THR A 82 -15.83 12.79 12.87
C THR A 82 -15.08 12.67 14.21
N LEU A 83 -15.33 13.60 15.13
CA LEU A 83 -14.81 13.50 16.51
C LEU A 83 -15.23 12.19 17.18
N GLY A 84 -16.43 11.68 16.84
CA GLY A 84 -16.90 10.36 17.29
C GLY A 84 -16.04 9.21 16.80
N ASP A 85 -15.57 9.25 15.54
CA ASP A 85 -14.67 8.23 14.99
C ASP A 85 -13.31 8.24 15.70
N TYR A 86 -12.74 9.41 15.94
CA TYR A 86 -11.50 9.56 16.72
C TYR A 86 -11.63 9.02 18.15
N THR A 87 -12.73 9.32 18.83
CA THR A 87 -12.93 8.85 20.20
C THR A 87 -13.14 7.33 20.27
N LYS A 88 -13.88 6.74 19.34
CA LYS A 88 -14.05 5.29 19.23
C LYS A 88 -12.72 4.60 18.95
N PHE A 89 -11.97 5.14 17.98
CA PHE A 89 -10.66 4.62 17.64
C PHE A 89 -9.68 4.68 18.81
N LEU A 90 -9.59 5.82 19.51
CA LEU A 90 -8.70 5.96 20.66
C LEU A 90 -9.06 5.00 21.79
N LYS A 91 -10.35 4.84 22.11
CA LYS A 91 -10.81 3.86 23.11
C LYS A 91 -10.41 2.44 22.71
N PHE A 92 -10.60 2.08 21.44
CA PHE A 92 -10.18 0.78 20.92
C PHE A 92 -8.67 0.59 21.09
N MET A 93 -7.86 1.55 20.66
CA MET A 93 -6.40 1.49 20.73
C MET A 93 -5.88 1.34 22.16
N LEU A 94 -6.42 2.12 23.11
CA LEU A 94 -6.07 2.01 24.54
C LEU A 94 -6.43 0.65 25.11
N ALA A 95 -7.59 0.09 24.76
CA ALA A 95 -8.02 -1.23 25.19
C ALA A 95 -7.24 -2.38 24.50
N ARG A 96 -6.54 -2.13 23.40
CA ARG A 96 -5.85 -3.13 22.57
C ARG A 96 -4.34 -2.85 22.44
N GLY A 97 -3.73 -2.37 23.50
CA GLY A 97 -2.30 -2.38 23.68
C GLY A 97 -1.53 -1.17 23.16
N LEU A 98 -2.20 -0.04 22.85
CA LEU A 98 -1.51 1.20 22.52
C LEU A 98 -0.57 1.61 23.68
N ARG A 99 0.73 1.68 23.39
CA ARG A 99 1.76 1.96 24.39
C ARG A 99 1.89 3.46 24.66
N LEU A 100 2.21 3.81 25.90
CA LEU A 100 2.50 5.18 26.28
C LEU A 100 3.69 5.76 25.48
N SER A 101 4.68 4.94 25.14
CA SER A 101 5.80 5.33 24.26
C SER A 101 5.32 5.75 22.88
N THR A 102 4.34 5.04 22.31
CA THR A 102 3.74 5.39 21.02
C THR A 102 2.94 6.70 21.12
N ILE A 103 2.16 6.86 22.17
CA ILE A 103 1.42 8.12 22.44
C ILE A 103 2.39 9.30 22.53
N ARG A 104 3.50 9.15 23.26
CA ARG A 104 4.52 10.21 23.36
C ARG A 104 5.14 10.55 22.02
N LYS A 105 5.45 9.55 21.19
CA LYS A 105 5.99 9.76 19.82
C LYS A 105 4.98 10.51 18.93
N LEU A 106 3.71 10.13 18.99
CA LEU A 106 2.63 10.81 18.25
C LEU A 106 2.50 12.28 18.69
N ALA A 107 2.44 12.54 20.00
CA ALA A 107 2.35 13.88 20.53
C ALA A 107 3.57 14.74 20.15
N ALA A 108 4.78 14.20 20.29
CA ALA A 108 6.02 14.87 19.91
C ALA A 108 6.04 15.22 18.41
N GLN A 109 5.55 14.32 17.54
CA GLN A 109 5.46 14.58 16.10
C GLN A 109 4.48 15.73 15.81
N LEU A 110 3.29 15.73 16.42
CA LEU A 110 2.29 16.78 16.22
C LEU A 110 2.81 18.15 16.71
N VAL A 111 3.54 18.18 17.83
CA VAL A 111 4.21 19.39 18.31
C VAL A 111 5.28 19.85 17.31
N THR A 112 6.13 18.93 16.84
CA THR A 112 7.19 19.22 15.86
C THR A 112 6.63 19.82 14.57
N GLU A 113 5.55 19.28 14.05
CA GLU A 113 4.89 19.81 12.85
C GLU A 113 4.33 21.22 13.04
N ARG A 114 3.81 21.52 14.24
CA ARG A 114 3.25 22.85 14.55
C ARG A 114 4.30 23.89 14.84
N THR A 115 5.41 23.49 15.46
CA THR A 115 6.43 24.43 15.95
C THR A 115 7.61 24.59 15.00
N LYS A 116 7.93 23.57 14.20
CA LYS A 116 9.06 23.59 13.26
C LYS A 116 8.62 23.75 11.82
N ASP A 117 8.01 22.72 11.25
CA ASP A 117 7.59 22.71 9.85
C ASP A 117 6.48 21.69 9.61
N ARG A 118 5.35 22.14 9.07
CA ARG A 118 4.21 21.24 8.71
C ARG A 118 4.58 20.19 7.68
N ARG A 119 5.57 20.45 6.83
CA ARG A 119 6.07 19.49 5.83
C ARG A 119 6.68 18.24 6.45
N LEU A 120 7.05 18.27 7.75
CA LEU A 120 7.51 17.08 8.50
C LEU A 120 6.39 16.04 8.75
N SER A 121 5.16 16.31 8.32
CA SER A 121 4.03 15.39 8.40
C SER A 121 4.26 14.05 7.69
N TYR A 122 5.21 13.95 6.75
CA TYR A 122 5.60 12.67 6.11
C TYR A 122 6.01 11.59 7.13
N ARG A 123 6.54 11.99 8.30
CA ARG A 123 6.96 11.09 9.37
C ARG A 123 5.78 10.33 10.01
N ARG A 124 4.55 10.80 9.81
CA ARG A 124 3.34 10.12 10.32
C ARG A 124 3.18 8.70 9.75
N ALA A 125 3.71 8.45 8.54
CA ALA A 125 3.66 7.11 7.94
C ALA A 125 4.31 6.04 8.86
N ALA A 126 5.49 6.31 9.41
CA ALA A 126 6.17 5.40 10.33
C ALA A 126 5.45 5.28 11.69
N LEU A 127 4.77 6.33 12.13
CA LEU A 127 3.96 6.27 13.36
C LEU A 127 2.70 5.41 13.17
N LEU A 128 2.16 5.38 11.97
CA LEU A 128 1.05 4.48 11.63
C LEU A 128 1.47 3.01 11.76
N ASP A 129 2.62 2.63 11.20
CA ASP A 129 3.17 1.27 11.33
C ASP A 129 3.40 0.90 12.81
N LEU A 130 3.89 1.86 13.62
CA LEU A 130 4.10 1.64 15.05
C LEU A 130 2.78 1.45 15.82
N MET A 131 1.73 2.23 15.51
CA MET A 131 0.40 2.07 16.09
C MET A 131 -0.20 0.71 15.71
N GLN A 132 -0.04 0.34 14.45
CA GLN A 132 -0.47 -0.97 13.94
C GLN A 132 0.24 -2.12 14.66
N PHE A 133 1.55 -1.98 14.90
CA PHE A 133 2.32 -2.97 15.64
C PHE A 133 1.85 -3.11 17.11
N ASP A 134 1.45 -2.02 17.78
CA ASP A 134 0.93 -2.09 19.13
C ASP A 134 -0.33 -2.98 19.22
N VAL A 135 -1.26 -2.81 18.26
CA VAL A 135 -2.48 -3.63 18.14
C VAL A 135 -2.12 -5.06 17.76
N PHE A 136 -1.28 -5.25 16.73
CA PHE A 136 -0.79 -6.57 16.31
C PHE A 136 -0.21 -7.36 17.48
N ARG A 137 0.72 -6.75 18.24
CA ARG A 137 1.39 -7.37 19.37
C ARG A 137 0.41 -7.81 20.47
N TRP A 138 -0.66 -7.03 20.70
CA TRP A 138 -1.68 -7.36 21.68
C TRP A 138 -2.46 -8.61 21.27
N TYR A 139 -2.94 -8.65 20.03
CA TYR A 139 -3.65 -9.80 19.48
C TYR A 139 -2.76 -11.03 19.35
N TYR A 140 -1.53 -10.85 18.85
CA TYR A 140 -0.56 -11.94 18.73
C TYR A 140 -0.33 -12.65 20.06
N LYS A 141 -0.15 -11.91 21.16
CA LYS A 141 0.03 -12.47 22.50
C LYS A 141 -1.22 -13.16 23.02
N ARG A 142 -2.41 -12.69 22.70
CA ARG A 142 -3.69 -13.28 23.12
C ARG A 142 -3.96 -14.59 22.39
N ASP A 143 -3.80 -14.61 21.09
CA ASP A 143 -4.31 -15.67 20.21
C ASP A 143 -3.23 -16.67 19.79
N GLN A 144 -1.95 -16.30 19.88
CA GLN A 144 -0.78 -17.14 19.56
C GLN A 144 -0.95 -17.89 18.24
N PRO A 145 -1.04 -17.21 17.10
CA PRO A 145 -1.19 -17.85 15.80
C PRO A 145 0.09 -18.60 15.39
N SER A 146 -0.05 -19.69 14.64
CA SER A 146 1.08 -20.45 14.08
C SER A 146 1.79 -19.67 12.98
N LEU A 147 1.04 -18.90 12.18
CA LEU A 147 1.57 -17.93 11.22
C LEU A 147 0.96 -16.56 11.51
N ALA A 148 1.81 -15.54 11.63
CA ALA A 148 1.37 -14.15 11.68
C ALA A 148 2.14 -13.33 10.64
N THR A 149 1.43 -12.56 9.82
CA THR A 149 2.04 -11.61 8.90
C THR A 149 1.69 -10.18 9.28
N PHE A 150 2.63 -9.29 9.05
CA PHE A 150 2.50 -7.86 9.29
C PHE A 150 3.10 -7.09 8.13
N PHE A 151 2.36 -6.16 7.57
CA PHE A 151 2.81 -5.36 6.44
C PHE A 151 3.28 -3.98 6.87
N ILE A 152 4.55 -3.65 6.56
CA ILE A 152 5.16 -2.34 6.78
C ILE A 152 5.13 -1.58 5.46
N ASN A 153 4.44 -0.44 5.42
CA ASN A 153 4.30 0.35 4.19
C ASN A 153 5.08 1.67 4.21
N SER A 154 5.43 2.18 5.37
CA SER A 154 5.99 3.54 5.49
C SER A 154 7.29 3.72 4.72
N THR A 155 8.21 2.77 4.79
CA THR A 155 9.52 2.85 4.11
C THR A 155 9.35 2.93 2.59
N ALA A 156 8.52 2.03 2.01
CA ALA A 156 8.23 2.06 0.58
C ALA A 156 7.55 3.37 0.15
N HIS A 157 6.62 3.87 0.95
CA HIS A 157 5.97 5.15 0.73
C HIS A 157 6.97 6.31 0.68
N LEU A 158 7.89 6.37 1.64
CA LEU A 158 8.93 7.41 1.69
C LEU A 158 9.92 7.29 0.53
N GLN A 159 10.29 6.08 0.13
CA GLN A 159 11.13 5.84 -1.04
C GLN A 159 10.46 6.31 -2.34
N HIS A 160 9.17 6.02 -2.55
CA HIS A 160 8.44 6.49 -3.72
C HIS A 160 8.39 8.02 -3.79
N ALA A 161 8.21 8.68 -2.66
CA ALA A 161 8.06 10.13 -2.60
C ALA A 161 9.40 10.87 -2.63
N TYR A 162 10.41 10.38 -1.91
CA TYR A 162 11.60 11.17 -1.55
C TYR A 162 12.92 10.60 -2.05
N TRP A 163 12.93 9.66 -3.00
CA TRP A 163 14.18 9.12 -3.55
C TRP A 163 15.07 10.21 -4.15
N ARG A 164 14.48 11.19 -4.84
CA ARG A 164 15.17 12.36 -5.39
C ARG A 164 15.93 13.19 -4.35
N HIS A 165 15.42 13.23 -3.12
CA HIS A 165 16.08 13.92 -2.02
C HIS A 165 17.17 13.06 -1.38
N HIS A 166 17.10 11.74 -1.53
CA HIS A 166 18.11 10.79 -1.05
C HIS A 166 19.32 10.72 -1.99
N GLU A 167 19.07 10.65 -3.30
CA GLU A 167 20.09 10.58 -4.34
C GLU A 167 19.91 11.70 -5.37
N PRO A 168 20.08 12.98 -5.01
CA PRO A 168 19.77 14.08 -5.92
C PRO A 168 20.58 14.05 -7.20
N GLU A 169 21.78 13.48 -7.19
CA GLU A 169 22.65 13.43 -8.36
C GLU A 169 22.14 12.50 -9.47
N ALA A 170 21.30 11.51 -9.14
CA ALA A 170 20.67 10.63 -10.12
C ALA A 170 19.61 11.33 -10.98
N PHE A 171 19.15 12.52 -10.59
CA PHE A 171 18.01 13.19 -11.23
C PHE A 171 18.41 14.45 -11.98
N ALA A 172 17.76 14.71 -13.12
CA ALA A 172 17.92 15.96 -13.86
C ALA A 172 17.26 17.14 -13.14
N VAL A 173 16.07 16.91 -12.54
CA VAL A 173 15.36 17.90 -11.75
C VAL A 173 15.84 17.83 -10.30
N LYS A 174 16.67 18.77 -9.90
CA LYS A 174 17.25 18.83 -8.55
C LYS A 174 16.22 19.35 -7.53
N PRO A 175 16.18 18.79 -6.30
CA PRO A 175 15.44 19.41 -5.21
C PRO A 175 16.03 20.78 -4.86
N SER A 176 15.18 21.71 -4.45
CA SER A 176 15.64 22.98 -3.92
C SER A 176 16.32 22.81 -2.55
N ALA A 177 17.13 23.80 -2.14
CA ALA A 177 17.75 23.80 -0.81
C ALA A 177 16.70 23.73 0.32
N SER A 178 15.54 24.37 0.14
CA SER A 178 14.41 24.31 1.08
C SER A 178 13.79 22.92 1.17
N GLU A 179 13.69 22.19 0.07
CA GLU A 179 13.21 20.80 0.05
C GLU A 179 14.24 19.86 0.68
N MET A 180 15.53 20.04 0.36
CA MET A 180 16.60 19.25 0.94
C MET A 180 16.67 19.40 2.47
N ALA A 181 16.48 20.61 3.00
CA ALA A 181 16.45 20.87 4.44
C ALA A 181 15.34 20.10 5.17
N VAL A 182 14.23 19.76 4.48
CA VAL A 182 13.08 19.07 5.08
C VAL A 182 13.08 17.57 4.75
N TYR A 183 13.37 17.21 3.51
CA TYR A 183 13.18 15.86 2.98
C TYR A 183 14.46 15.08 2.73
N GLY A 184 15.64 15.70 2.84
CA GLY A 184 16.92 15.07 2.56
C GLY A 184 17.15 13.76 3.33
N ASP A 185 16.66 13.71 4.57
CA ASP A 185 16.75 12.51 5.42
C ASP A 185 15.48 11.62 5.40
N ALA A 186 14.49 11.90 4.55
CA ALA A 186 13.19 11.21 4.63
C ALA A 186 13.30 9.71 4.38
N VAL A 187 14.08 9.27 3.41
CA VAL A 187 14.30 7.84 3.12
C VAL A 187 15.08 7.18 4.25
N ARG A 188 16.16 7.81 4.73
CA ARG A 188 16.92 7.32 5.88
C ARG A 188 16.05 7.19 7.12
N PHE A 189 15.23 8.19 7.42
CA PHE A 189 14.26 8.13 8.52
C PHE A 189 13.32 6.91 8.39
N GLY A 190 12.86 6.58 7.18
CA GLY A 190 12.04 5.39 6.92
C GLY A 190 12.76 4.10 7.28
N TYR A 191 14.02 3.95 6.88
CA TYR A 191 14.84 2.80 7.24
C TYR A 191 15.11 2.71 8.74
N GLU A 192 15.47 3.82 9.39
CA GLU A 192 15.69 3.84 10.85
C GLU A 192 14.42 3.50 11.65
N ALA A 193 13.26 3.91 11.15
CA ALA A 193 11.98 3.57 11.78
C ALA A 193 11.64 2.09 11.60
N MET A 194 11.89 1.54 10.39
CA MET A 194 11.70 0.12 10.08
C MET A 194 12.68 -0.75 10.89
N ASP A 195 13.95 -0.38 10.98
CA ASP A 195 14.98 -1.10 11.76
C ASP A 195 14.55 -1.25 13.23
N LYS A 196 14.10 -0.17 13.86
CA LYS A 196 13.57 -0.20 15.24
C LYS A 196 12.35 -1.12 15.36
N LEU A 197 11.47 -1.11 14.37
CA LEU A 197 10.28 -1.97 14.37
C LEU A 197 10.66 -3.44 14.17
N VAL A 198 11.61 -3.74 13.29
CA VAL A 198 12.17 -5.09 13.10
C VAL A 198 12.82 -5.59 14.41
N GLY A 199 13.54 -4.74 15.14
CA GLY A 199 14.07 -5.06 16.47
C GLY A 199 12.96 -5.45 17.45
N GLU A 200 11.83 -4.73 17.48
CA GLU A 200 10.67 -5.09 18.32
C GLU A 200 10.03 -6.43 17.88
N PHE A 201 10.04 -6.74 16.58
CA PHE A 201 9.59 -8.06 16.07
C PHE A 201 10.52 -9.18 16.46
N LEU A 202 11.85 -8.97 16.41
CA LEU A 202 12.85 -9.94 16.87
C LEU A 202 12.64 -10.27 18.36
N GLU A 203 12.48 -9.24 19.21
CA GLU A 203 12.17 -9.47 20.63
C GLU A 203 10.86 -10.23 20.84
N LEU A 204 9.82 -9.91 20.05
CA LEU A 204 8.54 -10.60 20.14
C LEU A 204 8.67 -12.06 19.72
N ALA A 205 9.37 -12.34 18.64
CA ALA A 205 9.63 -13.69 18.13
C ALA A 205 10.44 -14.52 19.14
N GLU A 206 11.53 -13.98 19.69
CA GLU A 206 12.35 -14.63 20.69
C GLU A 206 11.55 -15.02 21.93
N ARG A 207 10.76 -14.08 22.49
CA ARG A 207 9.94 -14.32 23.67
C ARG A 207 8.81 -15.32 23.46
N SER A 208 8.36 -15.50 22.24
CA SER A 208 7.27 -16.43 21.89
C SER A 208 7.76 -17.75 21.31
N GLY A 209 9.09 -17.94 21.15
CA GLY A 209 9.67 -19.10 20.47
C GLY A 209 9.34 -19.17 18.98
N ALA A 210 8.94 -18.05 18.38
CA ALA A 210 8.62 -17.96 16.98
C ALA A 210 9.87 -17.65 16.13
N ARG A 211 9.84 -17.99 14.85
CA ARG A 211 10.86 -17.60 13.88
C ARG A 211 10.39 -16.37 13.12
N LEU A 212 11.20 -15.32 13.07
CA LEU A 212 10.93 -14.14 12.26
C LEU A 212 11.42 -14.36 10.84
N VAL A 213 10.53 -14.13 9.87
CA VAL A 213 10.85 -14.01 8.45
C VAL A 213 10.58 -12.57 8.03
N PHE A 214 11.61 -11.83 7.62
CA PHE A 214 11.49 -10.51 7.01
C PHE A 214 11.68 -10.65 5.51
N MET A 215 10.74 -10.12 4.72
CA MET A 215 10.81 -10.23 3.28
C MET A 215 10.24 -9.00 2.57
N THR A 216 10.81 -8.70 1.41
CA THR A 216 10.24 -7.80 0.42
C THR A 216 10.27 -8.51 -0.94
N ALA A 217 9.16 -8.51 -1.67
CA ALA A 217 9.14 -9.04 -3.04
C ALA A 217 9.89 -8.12 -4.01
N LEU A 218 9.93 -6.83 -3.72
CA LEU A 218 10.49 -5.78 -4.55
C LEU A 218 11.33 -4.86 -3.69
N SER A 219 12.38 -4.26 -4.24
CA SER A 219 13.04 -3.10 -3.65
C SER A 219 12.67 -1.82 -4.42
N GLN A 220 13.42 -0.76 -4.24
CA GLN A 220 13.19 0.54 -4.89
C GLN A 220 14.43 1.00 -5.63
N GLN A 221 14.21 1.83 -6.66
CA GLN A 221 15.25 2.46 -7.47
C GLN A 221 14.79 3.85 -7.94
N PRO A 222 15.69 4.71 -8.43
CA PRO A 222 15.34 6.00 -9.00
C PRO A 222 14.33 5.88 -10.15
N PHE A 223 13.29 6.73 -10.15
CA PHE A 223 12.32 6.80 -11.23
C PHE A 223 12.66 7.94 -12.18
N LEU A 224 13.32 7.62 -13.31
CA LEU A 224 13.89 8.62 -14.23
C LEU A 224 13.07 8.83 -15.52
N LYS A 225 11.95 8.11 -15.67
CA LYS A 225 11.20 8.06 -16.95
C LYS A 225 10.74 9.42 -17.48
N HIS A 226 10.52 10.41 -16.62
CA HIS A 226 9.99 11.72 -17.02
C HIS A 226 10.93 12.88 -16.68
N GLU A 227 12.19 12.63 -16.38
CA GLU A 227 13.14 13.66 -15.94
C GLU A 227 13.38 14.74 -17.00
N ALA A 228 13.49 14.35 -18.28
CA ALA A 228 13.62 15.31 -19.40
C ALA A 228 12.42 16.26 -19.56
N LYS A 229 11.28 15.96 -18.94
CA LYS A 229 10.05 16.75 -18.95
C LYS A 229 9.76 17.44 -17.62
N GLY A 230 10.76 17.56 -16.72
CA GLY A 230 10.59 18.17 -15.41
C GLY A 230 10.10 17.21 -14.31
N GLY A 231 10.23 15.89 -14.50
CA GLY A 231 9.76 14.86 -13.57
C GLY A 231 8.29 14.51 -13.76
N GLN A 232 7.81 13.49 -13.04
CA GLN A 232 6.42 13.08 -13.09
C GLN A 232 5.61 13.71 -11.95
N LYS A 233 4.65 14.58 -12.33
CA LYS A 233 3.66 15.16 -11.43
C LYS A 233 2.39 14.31 -11.46
N PHE A 234 1.70 14.24 -10.32
CA PHE A 234 0.35 13.66 -10.24
C PHE A 234 -0.65 14.73 -9.81
N TYR A 235 -1.86 14.61 -10.34
CA TYR A 235 -2.97 15.50 -10.03
C TYR A 235 -4.17 14.66 -9.63
N ARG A 236 -4.96 15.17 -8.69
CA ARG A 236 -6.22 14.55 -8.22
C ARG A 236 -7.37 15.53 -8.35
N LEU A 237 -8.56 15.00 -8.54
CA LEU A 237 -9.79 15.80 -8.41
C LEU A 237 -9.93 16.30 -6.97
N HIS A 238 -10.39 17.54 -6.79
CA HIS A 238 -10.67 18.08 -5.46
C HIS A 238 -11.74 17.27 -4.72
N ASP A 239 -12.77 16.83 -5.48
CA ASP A 239 -13.91 16.09 -4.97
C ASP A 239 -14.52 15.30 -6.15
N VAL A 240 -14.31 13.98 -6.14
CA VAL A 240 -14.77 13.12 -7.23
C VAL A 240 -16.27 13.07 -7.36
N GLU A 241 -17.01 12.97 -6.24
CA GLU A 241 -18.48 12.90 -6.31
C GLU A 241 -19.11 14.21 -6.76
N ARG A 242 -18.55 15.34 -6.27
CA ARG A 242 -18.98 16.66 -6.74
C ARG A 242 -18.67 16.83 -8.22
N PHE A 243 -17.51 16.37 -8.69
CA PHE A 243 -17.12 16.39 -10.10
C PHE A 243 -18.12 15.59 -10.93
N LEU A 244 -18.42 14.34 -10.56
CA LEU A 244 -19.35 13.48 -11.29
C LEU A 244 -20.77 14.09 -11.34
N ARG A 245 -21.26 14.62 -10.22
CA ARG A 245 -22.56 15.32 -10.19
C ARG A 245 -22.59 16.57 -11.06
N GLN A 246 -21.54 17.41 -11.01
CA GLN A 246 -21.47 18.66 -11.78
C GLN A 246 -21.50 18.43 -13.29
N TRP A 247 -20.97 17.28 -13.73
CA TRP A 247 -20.90 16.91 -15.15
C TRP A 247 -21.92 15.85 -15.54
N GLU A 248 -22.94 15.63 -14.72
CA GLU A 248 -24.06 14.71 -14.97
C GLU A 248 -23.58 13.29 -15.35
N ILE A 249 -22.46 12.85 -14.78
CA ILE A 249 -21.91 11.51 -14.99
C ILE A 249 -22.61 10.57 -13.99
N GLY A 250 -23.53 9.74 -14.52
CA GLY A 250 -24.20 8.72 -13.74
C GLY A 250 -23.27 7.54 -13.44
N TYR A 251 -23.42 6.95 -12.25
CA TYR A 251 -22.63 5.79 -11.80
C TYR A 251 -23.40 5.01 -10.73
N THR A 252 -23.01 3.75 -10.51
CA THR A 252 -23.49 2.94 -9.39
C THR A 252 -22.54 3.02 -8.19
N GLU A 253 -21.24 3.01 -8.47
CA GLU A 253 -20.19 3.07 -7.45
C GLU A 253 -18.98 3.83 -7.98
N VAL A 254 -18.31 4.58 -7.10
CA VAL A 254 -17.00 5.19 -7.38
C VAL A 254 -16.07 5.00 -6.17
N SER A 255 -14.87 4.53 -6.41
CA SER A 255 -13.85 4.33 -5.39
C SER A 255 -12.48 4.87 -5.81
N PRO A 256 -11.70 5.44 -4.88
CA PRO A 256 -10.34 5.88 -5.17
C PRO A 256 -9.40 4.66 -5.29
N THR A 257 -8.43 4.75 -6.21
CA THR A 257 -7.34 3.77 -6.28
C THR A 257 -6.15 4.21 -5.41
N MET A 258 -5.13 3.35 -5.27
CA MET A 258 -3.88 3.69 -4.58
C MET A 258 -3.10 4.84 -5.24
N THR A 259 -3.45 5.19 -6.47
CA THR A 259 -2.79 6.26 -7.24
C THR A 259 -3.68 7.51 -7.29
N ASN A 260 -3.58 8.28 -8.36
CA ASN A 260 -4.39 9.48 -8.62
C ASN A 260 -5.66 9.19 -9.41
N GLN A 261 -6.03 7.93 -9.61
CA GLN A 261 -7.19 7.48 -10.39
C GLN A 261 -8.34 7.05 -9.49
N TYR A 262 -9.51 6.92 -10.11
CA TYR A 262 -10.72 6.41 -9.51
C TYR A 262 -11.23 5.24 -10.34
N LEU A 263 -11.82 4.25 -9.70
CA LEU A 263 -12.58 3.17 -10.32
C LEU A 263 -14.06 3.55 -10.24
N ILE A 264 -14.79 3.43 -11.34
CA ILE A 264 -16.20 3.76 -11.43
C ILE A 264 -16.95 2.62 -12.13
N HIS A 265 -18.11 2.24 -11.59
CA HIS A 265 -19.00 1.23 -12.14
C HIS A 265 -20.32 1.85 -12.58
N PHE A 266 -21.02 1.18 -13.49
CA PHE A 266 -22.22 1.67 -14.16
C PHE A 266 -23.35 0.65 -14.08
N ALA A 267 -24.58 1.12 -14.19
CA ALA A 267 -25.76 0.26 -14.21
C ALA A 267 -25.89 -0.50 -15.54
N ASP A 268 -25.45 0.11 -16.64
CA ASP A 268 -25.53 -0.42 -17.98
C ASP A 268 -24.47 0.19 -18.92
N GLU A 269 -24.29 -0.42 -20.07
CA GLU A 269 -23.35 0.04 -21.11
C GLU A 269 -23.69 1.44 -21.64
N ALA A 270 -24.94 1.81 -21.73
CA ALA A 270 -25.35 3.13 -22.21
C ALA A 270 -24.93 4.23 -21.22
N GLN A 271 -24.98 3.95 -19.90
CA GLN A 271 -24.48 4.85 -18.88
C GLN A 271 -22.95 4.97 -18.96
N GLU A 272 -22.23 3.86 -19.14
CA GLU A 272 -20.78 3.85 -19.33
C GLU A 272 -20.36 4.68 -20.54
N GLN A 273 -21.01 4.50 -21.69
CA GLN A 273 -20.68 5.25 -22.92
C GLN A 273 -20.92 6.75 -22.76
N ARG A 274 -22.01 7.16 -22.09
CA ARG A 274 -22.25 8.58 -21.75
C ARG A 274 -21.14 9.13 -20.83
N ALA A 275 -20.77 8.38 -19.80
CA ALA A 275 -19.70 8.75 -18.90
C ALA A 275 -18.35 8.90 -19.61
N ARG A 276 -18.02 7.99 -20.52
CA ARG A 276 -16.81 8.08 -21.36
C ARG A 276 -16.80 9.35 -22.19
N ALA A 277 -17.90 9.70 -22.84
CA ALA A 277 -17.99 10.90 -23.68
C ALA A 277 -17.78 12.17 -22.84
N GLN A 278 -18.39 12.24 -21.65
CA GLN A 278 -18.20 13.36 -20.72
C GLN A 278 -16.76 13.45 -20.23
N LEU A 279 -16.18 12.35 -19.73
CA LEU A 279 -14.81 12.32 -19.21
C LEU A 279 -13.76 12.62 -20.29
N ALA A 280 -13.92 12.11 -21.50
CA ALA A 280 -13.02 12.37 -22.63
C ALA A 280 -13.10 13.82 -23.13
N GLY A 281 -14.17 14.53 -22.77
CA GLY A 281 -14.43 15.89 -23.18
C GLY A 281 -13.48 16.94 -22.57
N PHE A 282 -12.79 16.65 -21.49
CA PHE A 282 -11.88 17.60 -20.84
C PHE A 282 -10.54 17.68 -21.59
N LYS A 283 -10.26 18.82 -22.20
CA LYS A 283 -9.07 19.04 -23.03
C LYS A 283 -8.38 20.36 -22.70
N LEU A 284 -7.06 20.39 -22.81
CA LEU A 284 -6.29 21.62 -22.87
C LEU A 284 -6.51 22.31 -24.25
N GLU A 285 -6.14 23.57 -24.37
CA GLU A 285 -6.15 24.31 -25.66
C GLU A 285 -5.30 23.62 -26.73
N SER A 286 -4.26 22.88 -26.32
CA SER A 286 -3.45 22.04 -27.21
C SER A 286 -4.18 20.83 -27.80
N GLY A 287 -5.41 20.57 -27.38
CA GLY A 287 -6.17 19.36 -27.72
C GLY A 287 -5.81 18.12 -26.85
N GLN A 288 -4.81 18.23 -25.97
CA GLN A 288 -4.42 17.13 -25.09
C GLN A 288 -5.52 16.83 -24.06
N SER A 289 -5.88 15.55 -23.89
CA SER A 289 -6.86 15.12 -22.88
C SER A 289 -6.34 15.34 -21.48
N VAL A 290 -7.18 15.93 -20.63
CA VAL A 290 -6.89 16.13 -19.20
C VAL A 290 -7.19 14.86 -18.41
N ILE A 291 -8.27 14.15 -18.75
CA ILE A 291 -8.68 12.90 -18.11
C ILE A 291 -8.23 11.71 -18.96
N ASP A 292 -7.49 10.77 -18.35
CA ASP A 292 -7.18 9.46 -18.91
C ASP A 292 -8.27 8.46 -18.47
N ILE A 293 -8.66 7.59 -19.39
CA ILE A 293 -9.75 6.62 -19.17
C ILE A 293 -9.25 5.26 -19.64
N ARG A 294 -9.41 4.23 -18.79
CA ARG A 294 -9.05 2.85 -19.12
C ARG A 294 -10.17 1.92 -18.71
N THR A 295 -10.54 1.00 -19.59
CA THR A 295 -11.52 -0.05 -19.28
C THR A 295 -10.91 -1.07 -18.33
N THR A 296 -11.72 -1.55 -17.40
CA THR A 296 -11.41 -2.71 -16.58
C THR A 296 -11.90 -3.99 -17.26
N THR A 297 -11.45 -5.14 -16.80
CA THR A 297 -11.89 -6.44 -17.33
C THR A 297 -13.31 -6.84 -16.90
N ASP A 298 -13.84 -6.18 -15.86
CA ASP A 298 -15.14 -6.43 -15.23
C ASP A 298 -16.22 -5.39 -15.59
N GLY A 299 -15.97 -4.55 -16.61
CA GLY A 299 -16.97 -3.59 -17.12
C GLY A 299 -17.00 -2.24 -16.39
N GLY A 300 -15.96 -1.92 -15.60
CA GLY A 300 -15.78 -0.60 -15.03
C GLY A 300 -14.79 0.27 -15.80
N LEU A 301 -14.59 1.51 -15.34
CA LEU A 301 -13.59 2.44 -15.85
C LEU A 301 -12.63 2.90 -14.77
N TYR A 302 -11.35 2.86 -15.05
CA TYR A 302 -10.38 3.72 -14.36
C TYR A 302 -10.37 5.09 -15.03
N PHE A 303 -10.49 6.14 -14.26
CA PHE A 303 -10.32 7.51 -14.75
C PHE A 303 -9.52 8.36 -13.77
N GLY A 304 -8.85 9.39 -14.29
CA GLY A 304 -8.05 10.32 -13.48
C GLY A 304 -7.27 11.27 -14.37
N CYS A 305 -6.44 12.14 -13.79
CA CYS A 305 -5.62 13.04 -14.59
C CYS A 305 -4.56 12.27 -15.39
N GLY A 306 -4.58 12.42 -16.72
CA GLY A 306 -3.61 11.83 -17.64
C GLY A 306 -2.37 12.70 -17.87
N LEU A 307 -2.32 13.92 -17.30
CA LEU A 307 -1.22 14.84 -17.43
C LEU A 307 -0.17 14.59 -16.34
N HIS A 308 1.08 14.54 -16.72
CA HIS A 308 2.19 14.23 -15.82
C HIS A 308 3.28 15.32 -15.75
N SER A 309 3.16 16.37 -16.59
CA SER A 309 3.99 17.57 -16.53
C SER A 309 3.43 18.58 -15.52
N THR A 310 4.21 19.57 -15.15
CA THR A 310 3.71 20.68 -14.33
C THR A 310 2.75 21.53 -15.15
N ILE A 311 1.51 21.66 -14.68
CA ILE A 311 0.44 22.46 -15.28
C ILE A 311 0.10 23.59 -14.32
N ALA A 312 0.04 24.82 -14.82
CA ALA A 312 -0.37 25.96 -13.99
C ALA A 312 -1.86 25.88 -13.65
N ALA A 313 -2.22 26.26 -12.42
CA ALA A 313 -3.60 26.20 -11.96
C ALA A 313 -4.57 27.05 -12.82
N GLN A 314 -4.07 28.12 -13.45
CA GLN A 314 -4.87 29.01 -14.31
C GLN A 314 -5.00 28.50 -15.77
N THR A 315 -4.34 27.38 -16.11
CA THR A 315 -4.39 26.82 -17.49
C THR A 315 -5.85 26.54 -17.89
N PRO A 316 -6.29 27.03 -19.05
CA PRO A 316 -7.65 26.78 -19.54
C PRO A 316 -7.89 25.29 -19.84
N VAL A 317 -9.05 24.80 -19.45
CA VAL A 317 -9.56 23.47 -19.79
C VAL A 317 -10.94 23.63 -20.43
N LEU A 318 -11.10 23.15 -21.67
CA LEU A 318 -12.39 23.11 -22.35
C LEU A 318 -13.06 21.77 -22.09
N HIS A 319 -14.32 21.79 -21.67
CA HIS A 319 -15.19 20.62 -21.68
C HIS A 319 -16.02 20.63 -22.97
N ALA A 320 -15.56 19.88 -23.97
CA ALA A 320 -16.13 19.91 -25.32
C ALA A 320 -17.65 19.60 -25.38
N PRO A 321 -18.19 18.59 -24.66
CA PRO A 321 -19.63 18.31 -24.73
C PRO A 321 -20.54 19.45 -24.28
N SER A 322 -20.09 20.29 -23.33
CA SER A 322 -20.89 21.41 -22.81
C SER A 322 -20.45 22.79 -23.36
N GLY A 323 -19.32 22.87 -24.04
CA GLY A 323 -18.70 24.12 -24.45
C GLY A 323 -18.18 25.00 -23.29
N LYS A 324 -18.19 24.51 -22.05
CA LYS A 324 -17.73 25.28 -20.89
C LYS A 324 -16.21 25.30 -20.80
N GLN A 325 -15.66 26.47 -20.48
CA GLN A 325 -14.27 26.67 -20.17
C GLN A 325 -14.08 26.82 -18.66
N LEU A 326 -13.03 26.19 -18.13
CA LEU A 326 -12.67 26.10 -16.73
C LEU A 326 -11.19 26.36 -16.55
N LYS A 327 -10.75 26.54 -15.33
CA LYS A 327 -9.32 26.52 -14.99
C LYS A 327 -8.92 25.13 -14.51
N PHE A 328 -7.73 24.70 -14.86
CA PHE A 328 -7.18 23.41 -14.43
C PHE A 328 -7.24 23.25 -12.90
N GLY A 329 -6.86 24.29 -12.17
CA GLY A 329 -6.85 24.29 -10.71
C GLY A 329 -8.26 24.27 -10.04
N ASP A 330 -9.34 24.55 -10.78
CA ASP A 330 -10.71 24.41 -10.28
C ASP A 330 -11.17 22.95 -10.25
N LEU A 331 -10.57 22.12 -11.10
CA LEU A 331 -10.86 20.69 -11.22
C LEU A 331 -9.88 19.84 -10.39
N LEU A 332 -8.60 20.15 -10.48
CA LEU A 332 -7.50 19.30 -10.07
C LEU A 332 -6.50 20.05 -9.19
N TYR A 333 -5.95 19.38 -8.20
CA TYR A 333 -4.81 19.87 -7.42
C TYR A 333 -3.59 18.99 -7.63
N ALA A 334 -2.41 19.59 -7.57
CA ALA A 334 -1.15 18.86 -7.67
C ALA A 334 -0.85 18.14 -6.35
N ILE A 335 -0.35 16.91 -6.46
CA ILE A 335 0.32 16.24 -5.35
C ILE A 335 1.69 16.92 -5.19
N ASP A 336 2.01 17.36 -3.96
CA ASP A 336 3.15 18.26 -3.68
C ASP A 336 4.51 17.69 -4.06
N VAL A 337 4.64 16.38 -4.17
CA VAL A 337 5.93 15.72 -4.41
C VAL A 337 5.97 15.07 -5.80
N LEU A 338 7.08 15.27 -6.52
CA LEU A 338 7.36 14.54 -7.75
C LEU A 338 7.62 13.07 -7.42
N LYS A 339 7.00 12.14 -8.15
CA LYS A 339 7.35 10.73 -8.02
C LYS A 339 8.82 10.55 -8.35
N SER A 340 9.57 9.96 -7.42
CA SER A 340 11.02 9.83 -7.53
C SER A 340 11.56 8.42 -7.28
N GLY A 341 10.78 7.53 -6.68
CA GLY A 341 11.12 6.11 -6.54
C GLY A 341 10.17 5.21 -7.31
N CYS A 342 10.68 4.12 -7.86
CA CYS A 342 9.89 3.04 -8.46
C CYS A 342 10.42 1.67 -8.03
N HIS A 343 9.60 0.65 -8.24
CA HIS A 343 9.98 -0.71 -7.87
C HIS A 343 11.17 -1.21 -8.70
N HIS A 344 12.07 -1.90 -8.01
CA HIS A 344 13.12 -2.74 -8.59
C HIS A 344 12.71 -4.22 -8.40
N PRO A 345 12.94 -5.11 -9.36
CA PRO A 345 12.44 -6.49 -9.30
C PRO A 345 13.10 -7.37 -8.24
N GLN A 346 14.27 -6.99 -7.73
CA GLN A 346 14.94 -7.73 -6.65
C GLN A 346 14.45 -7.24 -5.28
N GLY A 347 14.12 -8.18 -4.42
CA GLY A 347 13.74 -7.95 -3.04
C GLY A 347 14.80 -8.42 -2.05
N ALA A 348 14.39 -8.64 -0.80
CA ALA A 348 15.21 -9.18 0.28
C ALA A 348 14.42 -10.26 1.03
N LEU A 349 15.13 -11.29 1.50
CA LEU A 349 14.59 -12.32 2.38
C LEU A 349 15.58 -12.58 3.50
N TRP A 350 15.16 -12.41 4.76
CA TRP A 350 15.91 -12.74 5.96
C TRP A 350 15.10 -13.69 6.81
N ILE A 351 15.72 -14.74 7.29
CA ILE A 351 15.13 -15.71 8.20
C ILE A 351 15.97 -15.73 9.47
N ALA A 352 15.38 -15.29 10.57
CA ALA A 352 16.07 -15.23 11.86
C ALA A 352 16.25 -16.64 12.46
N GLY A 353 17.34 -16.83 13.18
CA GLY A 353 17.70 -18.07 13.89
C GLY A 353 18.76 -18.88 13.14
N GLY A 354 19.65 -19.53 13.90
CA GLY A 354 20.80 -20.26 13.38
C GLY A 354 22.05 -19.39 13.19
N GLU A 355 23.07 -19.95 12.56
CA GLU A 355 24.30 -19.23 12.21
C GLU A 355 24.02 -18.26 11.06
N GLY A 356 24.47 -17.01 11.22
CA GLY A 356 24.30 -15.98 10.19
C GLY A 356 25.11 -16.31 8.95
N ARG A 357 24.45 -16.53 7.82
CA ARG A 357 25.10 -16.72 6.52
C ARG A 357 24.31 -16.10 5.39
N ILE A 358 25.01 -15.72 4.34
CA ILE A 358 24.42 -15.25 3.10
C ILE A 358 24.23 -16.47 2.20
N MET A 359 23.01 -16.65 1.71
CA MET A 359 22.71 -17.70 0.72
C MET A 359 23.35 -17.32 -0.62
N PRO A 360 24.06 -18.27 -1.29
CA PRO A 360 24.76 -17.97 -2.53
C PRO A 360 23.84 -17.70 -3.70
N ASP A 361 22.64 -18.27 -3.69
CA ASP A 361 21.66 -18.17 -4.77
C ASP A 361 20.48 -17.27 -4.39
N ASN A 362 19.90 -16.61 -5.39
CA ASN A 362 18.71 -15.81 -5.21
C ASN A 362 17.49 -16.71 -4.92
N ALA A 363 16.81 -16.44 -3.81
CA ALA A 363 15.51 -17.05 -3.55
C ALA A 363 14.43 -16.44 -4.46
N SER A 364 13.51 -17.27 -4.92
CA SER A 364 12.29 -16.79 -5.59
C SER A 364 11.22 -16.45 -4.57
N ILE A 365 10.36 -15.49 -4.86
CA ILE A 365 9.16 -15.23 -4.05
C ILE A 365 8.26 -16.49 -3.95
N LEU A 366 8.31 -17.36 -4.96
CA LEU A 366 7.58 -18.62 -5.00
C LEU A 366 8.08 -19.63 -3.95
N ASP A 367 9.31 -19.50 -3.47
CA ASP A 367 9.90 -20.39 -2.47
C ASP A 367 9.34 -20.13 -1.05
N VAL A 368 8.74 -18.96 -0.82
CA VAL A 368 8.23 -18.57 0.50
C VAL A 368 7.10 -19.47 0.95
N TYR A 369 6.17 -19.76 0.05
CA TYR A 369 5.01 -20.63 0.35
C TYR A 369 5.43 -22.03 0.83
N PRO A 370 6.18 -22.85 0.06
CA PRO A 370 6.61 -24.16 0.51
C PRO A 370 7.53 -24.09 1.74
N THR A 371 8.35 -23.05 1.88
CA THR A 371 9.21 -22.88 3.05
C THR A 371 8.39 -22.70 4.34
N ILE A 372 7.32 -21.89 4.30
CA ILE A 372 6.44 -21.69 5.46
C ILE A 372 5.70 -22.99 5.80
N LEU A 373 5.20 -23.73 4.80
CA LEU A 373 4.52 -25.01 5.04
C LEU A 373 5.46 -26.00 5.73
N ASP A 374 6.69 -26.16 5.22
CA ASP A 374 7.69 -27.04 5.83
C ASP A 374 8.08 -26.62 7.26
N MET A 375 8.22 -25.31 7.51
CA MET A 375 8.47 -24.79 8.86
C MET A 375 7.38 -25.17 9.86
N LEU A 376 6.15 -25.35 9.38
CA LEU A 376 4.97 -25.69 10.20
C LEU A 376 4.60 -27.17 10.12
N GLY A 377 5.35 -27.99 9.37
CA GLY A 377 5.09 -29.42 9.20
C GLY A 377 3.81 -29.72 8.44
N VAL A 378 3.38 -28.82 7.53
CA VAL A 378 2.15 -28.96 6.77
C VAL A 378 2.47 -29.38 5.35
N GLU A 379 1.83 -30.47 4.91
CA GLU A 379 1.95 -30.93 3.52
C GLU A 379 1.22 -29.96 2.58
N ALA A 380 1.88 -29.64 1.47
CA ALA A 380 1.25 -28.80 0.46
C ALA A 380 0.10 -29.56 -0.23
N PRO A 381 -1.01 -28.88 -0.56
CA PRO A 381 -2.12 -29.49 -1.29
C PRO A 381 -1.67 -30.20 -2.57
N ALA A 382 -2.28 -31.34 -2.88
CA ALA A 382 -1.97 -32.10 -4.08
C ALA A 382 -2.42 -31.40 -5.38
N SER A 383 -3.36 -30.45 -5.28
CA SER A 383 -3.91 -29.69 -6.40
C SER A 383 -3.08 -28.42 -6.62
N GLY A 384 -2.35 -28.37 -7.71
CA GLY A 384 -1.65 -27.17 -8.18
C GLY A 384 -0.21 -27.43 -8.63
N GLU A 385 0.23 -26.73 -9.67
CA GLU A 385 1.65 -26.68 -10.04
C GLU A 385 2.44 -26.04 -8.92
N ARG A 386 3.31 -26.81 -8.28
CA ARG A 386 4.27 -26.27 -7.30
C ARG A 386 5.38 -25.52 -8.06
N ARG A 387 5.36 -24.21 -8.01
CA ARG A 387 6.37 -23.40 -8.70
C ARG A 387 7.54 -22.98 -7.82
N GLY A 388 7.59 -23.36 -6.55
CA GLY A 388 8.67 -23.00 -5.62
C GLY A 388 9.27 -24.21 -4.93
N ILE A 389 10.44 -24.02 -4.32
CA ILE A 389 11.13 -25.01 -3.50
C ILE A 389 11.23 -24.50 -2.06
N SER A 390 11.18 -25.42 -1.10
CA SER A 390 11.44 -25.04 0.29
C SER A 390 12.91 -24.69 0.51
N LEU A 391 13.14 -23.59 1.18
CA LEU A 391 14.49 -23.15 1.59
C LEU A 391 14.92 -23.79 2.91
N LEU A 392 14.04 -24.52 3.60
CA LEU A 392 14.33 -25.08 4.91
C LEU A 392 15.56 -26.03 4.93
N PRO A 393 15.73 -26.94 3.94
CA PRO A 393 16.95 -27.77 3.86
C PRO A 393 18.23 -26.95 3.73
N GLN A 394 18.20 -25.86 2.96
CA GLN A 394 19.34 -24.96 2.78
C GLN A 394 19.70 -24.23 4.07
N LEU A 395 18.70 -23.83 4.86
CA LEU A 395 18.91 -23.24 6.18
C LEU A 395 19.61 -24.23 7.14
N ALA A 396 19.40 -25.53 6.95
CA ALA A 396 20.08 -26.60 7.69
C ALA A 396 21.45 -27.00 7.11
N GLY A 397 21.92 -26.35 6.03
CA GLY A 397 23.24 -26.62 5.44
C GLY A 397 23.24 -27.49 4.19
N ALA A 398 22.09 -27.94 3.73
CA ALA A 398 22.01 -28.70 2.48
C ALA A 398 22.35 -27.81 1.25
N PRO A 399 22.94 -28.39 0.17
CA PRO A 399 23.17 -27.64 -1.07
C PRO A 399 21.83 -27.22 -1.70
N ALA A 400 21.85 -26.12 -2.44
CA ALA A 400 20.68 -25.66 -3.18
C ALA A 400 20.30 -26.71 -4.25
N PRO A 401 19.01 -27.10 -4.38
CA PRO A 401 18.57 -27.96 -5.46
C PRO A 401 18.67 -27.23 -6.80
N ALA A 402 18.94 -27.97 -7.87
CA ALA A 402 18.94 -27.42 -9.21
C ALA A 402 17.54 -26.83 -9.55
N ARG A 403 17.49 -25.58 -10.00
CA ARG A 403 16.27 -24.94 -10.48
C ARG A 403 16.09 -25.19 -11.97
N THR A 404 14.94 -25.64 -12.39
CA THR A 404 14.57 -25.69 -13.82
C THR A 404 14.09 -24.30 -14.27
N GLU A 405 14.27 -23.95 -15.55
CA GLU A 405 13.84 -22.64 -16.09
C GLU A 405 12.36 -22.32 -15.84
N GLN A 406 11.50 -23.32 -15.73
CA GLN A 406 10.07 -23.18 -15.40
C GLN A 406 9.80 -22.70 -13.96
N MET A 407 10.80 -22.77 -13.07
CA MET A 407 10.68 -22.33 -11.65
C MET A 407 11.10 -20.87 -11.44
N VAL A 408 11.57 -20.18 -12.47
CA VAL A 408 12.14 -18.82 -12.38
C VAL A 408 11.24 -17.77 -13.07
N ALA A 409 10.21 -18.16 -13.78
CA ALA A 409 9.30 -17.29 -14.53
C ALA A 409 8.14 -16.73 -13.68
#